data_407f97f8e8f2284d3e95a76ac22b9593
#
_entry.id   407f97f8e8f2284d3e95a76ac22b9593
#
_cell.length_a   1.000
_cell.length_b   1.000
_cell.length_c   1.000
_cell.angle_alpha   90.00
_cell.angle_beta   90.00
_cell.angle_gamma   90.00
#
_symmetry.space_group_name_H-M   'P 1'
#
loop_
_entity.id
_entity.type
_entity.pdbx_description
1 polymer ?
#
loop_
_entity_poly.entity_id
_entity_poly.type
_entity_poly.pdbx_seq_one_letter_code
_entity_poly.pdbx_strand_id
1 'polypeptide(L)' 'MHIYYGIANNYIDVTEICYSRLNNNNIIKIPAGDNSRTPYFGDPLYGTLKKIFIFNNGEQSEYDDL' A
#
# COMPACT_ATOMS: atom_id res chain seq x y z
N MET A 1 -2.75 12.87 -1.06
CA MET A 1 -2.30 11.64 -0.35
C MET A 1 -1.56 10.75 -1.32
N HIS A 2 -0.43 10.22 -0.90
CA HIS A 2 0.37 9.29 -1.69
C HIS A 2 0.51 7.99 -0.93
N ILE A 3 0.34 6.87 -1.63
CA ILE A 3 0.35 5.54 -1.02
C ILE A 3 1.40 4.69 -1.76
N TYR A 4 2.31 4.10 -1.00
CA TYR A 4 3.40 3.28 -1.52
C TYR A 4 3.37 1.89 -0.89
N TYR A 5 3.82 0.89 -1.62
CA TYR A 5 3.86 -0.49 -1.17
C TYR A 5 5.26 -1.07 -1.41
N GLY A 6 5.88 -1.59 -0.37
CA GLY A 6 7.22 -2.14 -0.43
C GLY A 6 7.97 -1.99 0.89
N ILE A 7 9.27 -1.70 0.77
CA ILE A 7 10.11 -1.38 1.92
C ILE A 7 10.71 0.01 1.74
N ALA A 8 11.36 0.56 2.78
CA ALA A 8 11.76 1.96 2.81
C ALA A 8 12.61 2.41 1.62
N ASN A 9 13.44 1.52 1.06
CA ASN A 9 14.34 1.87 -0.04
C ASN A 9 13.98 1.15 -1.36
N ASN A 10 12.82 0.49 -1.43
CA ASN A 10 12.39 -0.18 -2.66
C ASN A 10 10.87 -0.37 -2.60
N TYR A 11 10.13 0.53 -3.22
CA TYR A 11 8.66 0.55 -3.15
C TYR A 11 8.07 1.01 -4.48
N ILE A 12 6.79 0.75 -4.66
CA ILE A 12 6.04 1.21 -5.83
C ILE A 12 4.89 2.12 -5.38
N ASP A 13 4.52 3.05 -6.26
CA ASP A 13 3.39 3.94 -6.03
C ASP A 13 2.10 3.21 -6.38
N VAL A 14 1.23 3.03 -5.39
CA VAL A 14 -0.05 2.33 -5.58
C VAL A 14 -1.25 3.26 -5.34
N THR A 15 -1.02 4.56 -5.37
CA THR A 15 -2.06 5.56 -5.10
C THR A 15 -3.25 5.38 -6.03
N GLU A 16 -3.02 5.31 -7.35
CA GLU A 16 -4.12 5.18 -8.31
C GLU A 16 -4.89 3.88 -8.14
N ILE A 17 -4.20 2.79 -7.87
CA ILE A 17 -4.85 1.49 -7.65
C ILE A 17 -5.76 1.56 -6.44
N CYS A 18 -5.30 2.19 -5.36
CA CYS A 18 -6.10 2.36 -4.15
C CYS A 18 -7.38 3.17 -4.42
N TYR A 19 -7.26 4.27 -5.16
CA TYR A 19 -8.41 5.09 -5.48
C TYR A 19 -9.38 4.41 -6.44
N SER A 20 -8.90 3.61 -7.36
CA SER A 20 -9.75 2.99 -8.36
C SER A 20 -10.35 1.67 -7.90
N ARG A 21 -9.67 0.90 -7.06
CA ARG A 21 -10.09 -0.46 -6.73
C ARG A 21 -10.41 -0.70 -5.26
N LEU A 22 -9.90 0.13 -4.37
CA LEU A 22 -10.05 -0.06 -2.91
C LEU A 22 -10.84 1.08 -2.26
N ASN A 23 -11.36 2.00 -3.06
CA ASN A 23 -12.14 3.13 -2.55
C ASN A 23 -13.61 2.71 -2.40
N ASN A 24 -14.13 2.87 -1.20
CA ASN A 24 -15.55 2.58 -0.90
C ASN A 24 -16.10 3.74 -0.07
N ASN A 25 -17.05 4.50 -0.65
CA ASN A 25 -17.66 5.67 -0.02
C ASN A 25 -16.62 6.69 0.46
N ASN A 26 -15.65 6.99 -0.42
CA ASN A 26 -14.54 7.92 -0.14
C ASN A 26 -13.60 7.44 0.97
N ILE A 27 -13.64 6.17 1.32
CA ILE A 27 -12.73 5.54 2.27
C ILE A 27 -11.93 4.48 1.53
N ILE A 28 -10.61 4.58 1.61
CA ILE A 28 -9.72 3.58 1.01
C ILE A 28 -9.44 2.52 2.06
N LYS A 29 -9.81 1.27 1.75
CA LYS A 29 -9.59 0.15 2.64
C LYS A 29 -8.56 -0.78 2.03
N ILE A 30 -7.37 -0.77 2.59
CA ILE A 30 -6.28 -1.64 2.15
C ILE A 30 -6.30 -2.90 3.00
N PRO A 31 -6.40 -4.08 2.40
CA PRO A 31 -6.44 -5.32 3.18
C PRO A 31 -5.14 -5.55 3.94
N ALA A 32 -5.24 -6.24 5.05
CA ALA A 32 -4.08 -6.63 5.84
C ALA A 32 -3.43 -7.87 5.25
N GLY A 33 -2.10 -7.95 5.36
CA GLY A 33 -1.34 -9.11 4.91
C GLY A 33 -0.90 -9.00 3.46
N ASP A 34 0.33 -9.43 3.21
CA ASP A 34 0.95 -9.34 1.89
C ASP A 34 0.19 -10.16 0.84
N ASN A 35 -0.30 -11.33 1.24
CA ASN A 35 -1.07 -12.20 0.34
C ASN A 35 -2.40 -11.58 -0.11
N SER A 36 -2.94 -10.68 0.68
CA SER A 36 -4.18 -9.97 0.32
C SER A 36 -3.90 -8.71 -0.49
N ARG A 37 -2.69 -8.18 -0.41
CA ARG A 37 -2.29 -6.95 -1.10
C ARG A 37 -1.72 -7.21 -2.48
N THR A 38 -0.97 -8.29 -2.67
CA THR A 38 -0.32 -8.58 -3.94
C THR A 38 -1.28 -8.72 -5.13
N PRO A 39 -2.51 -9.24 -4.98
CA PRO A 39 -3.46 -9.25 -6.09
C PRO A 39 -3.80 -7.87 -6.63
N TYR A 40 -3.69 -6.83 -5.79
CA TYR A 40 -3.96 -5.45 -6.21
C TYR A 40 -2.69 -4.73 -6.67
N PHE A 41 -1.57 -4.93 -5.96
CA PHE A 41 -0.38 -4.09 -6.12
C PHE A 41 0.74 -4.79 -6.88
N GLY A 42 0.68 -6.11 -7.06
CA GLY A 42 1.81 -6.88 -7.54
C GLY A 42 2.78 -7.17 -6.40
N ASP A 43 3.89 -7.82 -6.73
CA ASP A 43 4.89 -8.18 -5.72
C ASP A 43 6.25 -7.63 -6.13
N PRO A 44 6.58 -6.39 -5.72
CA PRO A 44 7.84 -5.78 -6.10
C PRO A 44 9.06 -6.46 -5.47
N LEU A 45 8.86 -7.20 -4.38
CA LEU A 45 9.95 -7.84 -3.64
C LEU A 45 9.51 -9.22 -3.17
N TYR A 46 9.52 -10.17 -4.09
CA TYR A 46 9.09 -11.53 -3.80
C TYR A 46 9.88 -12.12 -2.62
N GLY A 47 9.15 -12.71 -1.68
CA GLY A 47 9.74 -13.33 -0.50
C GLY A 47 10.10 -12.35 0.61
N THR A 48 9.83 -11.06 0.45
CA THR A 48 10.09 -10.03 1.46
C THR A 48 8.78 -9.48 1.98
N LEU A 49 8.64 -9.37 3.30
CA LEU A 49 7.46 -8.73 3.90
C LEU A 49 7.48 -7.24 3.57
N LYS A 50 6.39 -6.75 3.02
CA LYS A 50 6.27 -5.37 2.56
C LYS A 50 5.31 -4.59 3.42
N LYS A 51 5.48 -3.27 3.45
CA LYS A 51 4.65 -2.36 4.23
C LYS A 51 3.87 -1.43 3.32
N ILE A 52 2.86 -0.81 3.87
CA ILE A 52 2.15 0.30 3.25
C ILE A 52 2.66 1.59 3.90
N PHE A 53 3.07 2.54 3.07
CA PHE A 53 3.48 3.88 3.51
C PHE A 53 2.49 4.90 2.97
N ILE A 54 1.92 5.71 3.84
CA ILE A 54 0.96 6.74 3.45
C ILE A 54 1.50 8.10 3.84
N PHE A 55 1.58 9.00 2.87
CA PHE A 55 1.97 10.39 3.08
C PHE A 55 0.77 11.28 2.83
N ASN A 56 0.33 12.01 3.86
CA ASN A 56 -0.85 12.85 3.76
C ASN A 56 -0.59 14.16 4.52
N ASN A 57 -0.60 15.28 3.78
CA ASN A 57 -0.42 16.62 4.35
C ASN A 57 0.85 16.75 5.19
N GLY A 58 1.95 16.15 4.74
CA GLY A 58 3.22 16.17 5.45
C GLY A 58 3.36 15.15 6.55
N GLU A 59 2.33 14.35 6.80
CA GLU A 59 2.38 13.27 7.79
C GLU A 59 2.64 11.94 7.09
N GLN A 60 3.43 11.09 7.74
CA GLN A 60 3.74 9.75 7.25
C GLN A 60 3.19 8.70 8.20
N SER A 61 2.53 7.71 7.65
CA SER A 61 2.04 6.54 8.39
C SER A 61 2.58 5.27 7.75
N GLU A 62 2.85 4.27 8.57
CA GLU A 62 3.31 2.96 8.11
C GLU A 62 2.38 1.88 8.64
N TYR A 63 2.10 0.90 7.79
CA TYR A 63 1.28 -0.26 8.16
C TYR A 63 2.02 -1.52 7.76
N ASP A 64 2.23 -2.40 8.76
CA ASP A 64 2.94 -3.64 8.55
C ASP A 64 2.15 -4.63 7.71
N ASP A 65 2.81 -5.71 7.34
CA ASP A 65 2.25 -6.79 6.54
C ASP A 65 1.32 -7.70 7.35
N LEU A 66 1.21 -7.50 8.61
CA LEU A 66 0.40 -8.36 9.47
C LEU A 66 -1.04 -7.83 9.67
#